data_d98df635035b3bf2e74894bc005d95b1
#
_entry.id   d98df635035b3bf2e74894bc005d95b1
#
_cell.length_a   1.000
_cell.length_b   1.000
_cell.length_c   1.000
_cell.angle_alpha   90.00
_cell.angle_beta   90.00
_cell.angle_gamma   90.00
#
_symmetry.space_group_name_H-M   'P 1'
#
loop_
_entity.id
_entity.type
_entity.pdbx_description
1 polymer ?
#
loop_
_entity_poly.entity_id
_entity_poly.type
_entity_poly.pdbx_seq_one_letter_code
_entity_poly.pdbx_strand_id
1 'polypeptide(L)'
;MMAKQIKFDADARQKILAGVEKLSSAVTSTLGPSGRNVILDKKFGSPQITKDGVTVAKEIELADPFENMGAQMVKEVASKTNDVAGDGTTTATLLAESIYREGLKNLTAGANATALKNGIDKATAAVVEAIAKQAKKVKSADEIAQVATLSANGETEVGSIISEAMDKVGKDGTITVEEAKTLETTLDVVEGMQFDKGYLSPYFVTDPEEMECELENPYILLFEKKIANLQELLPVLQAVAKSGRPLMIIAEDVEGEALATLVVNKLRGSFQVCAVKAPGFGDRRKAILQDIAILTGGQLISEDLGVKLENVGLDMLGRAKKVTVDKDNTTIVEGLGKSADIKARVDQIKKQIEETTSDYDREKLQERLAKLSGGVAIIKVGAATEAAMKEKKDRVDDALHATRAAVEEGIVPGGGVAYLRCQKAIEALNLEGDEKVGANIISRAIEAPLRKLVTNAGQEAALVIANVKKAAGTNGYNVRTGEYADLLKCGVVDPAKVTRCALQNAASIAGLLLTTDCMVTDIPEKKDSCGCGGHGAQPGMDGMM
;
A
#
# COMPACT_ATOMS: atom_id res chain seq x y z
N MET A 1 -16.70 24.31 -20.97
CA MET A 1 -16.27 22.94 -21.25
C MET A 1 -15.12 23.01 -22.23
N MET A 2 -13.97 22.39 -21.91
CA MET A 2 -12.86 22.27 -22.86
C MET A 2 -13.25 21.32 -23.98
N ALA A 3 -12.78 21.58 -25.20
CA ALA A 3 -13.00 20.69 -26.33
C ALA A 3 -12.25 19.38 -26.12
N LYS A 4 -12.84 18.26 -26.56
CA LYS A 4 -12.25 16.93 -26.41
C LYS A 4 -11.63 16.48 -27.73
N GLN A 5 -10.54 15.75 -27.64
CA GLN A 5 -9.95 14.99 -28.76
C GLN A 5 -10.20 13.51 -28.55
N ILE A 6 -10.41 12.78 -29.64
CA ILE A 6 -10.81 11.37 -29.59
C ILE A 6 -9.90 10.57 -30.52
N LYS A 7 -9.50 9.39 -30.09
CA LYS A 7 -8.81 8.39 -30.91
C LYS A 7 -9.54 7.05 -30.83
N PHE A 8 -9.51 6.31 -31.93
CA PHE A 8 -10.20 5.05 -32.08
C PHE A 8 -9.25 3.94 -32.53
N ASP A 9 -9.68 2.70 -32.40
CA ASP A 9 -9.10 1.50 -32.98
C ASP A 9 -7.58 1.34 -32.75
N ALA A 10 -6.86 1.10 -33.83
CA ALA A 10 -5.43 0.82 -33.81
C ALA A 10 -4.61 2.00 -33.25
N ASP A 11 -4.99 3.24 -33.58
CA ASP A 11 -4.29 4.46 -33.12
C ASP A 11 -4.42 4.62 -31.61
N ALA A 12 -5.61 4.37 -31.05
CA ALA A 12 -5.84 4.41 -29.62
C ALA A 12 -4.99 3.35 -28.91
N ARG A 13 -5.04 2.11 -29.40
CA ARG A 13 -4.31 0.97 -28.81
C ARG A 13 -2.80 1.12 -28.87
N GLN A 14 -2.25 1.69 -29.96
CA GLN A 14 -0.81 1.98 -30.06
C GLN A 14 -0.37 3.06 -29.04
N LYS A 15 -1.19 4.10 -28.83
CA LYS A 15 -0.90 5.12 -27.83
C LYS A 15 -0.93 4.57 -26.42
N ILE A 16 -1.91 3.73 -26.10
CA ILE A 16 -1.94 3.02 -24.82
C ILE A 16 -0.66 2.21 -24.65
N LEU A 17 -0.27 1.38 -25.65
CA LEU A 17 0.93 0.55 -25.57
C LEU A 17 2.18 1.39 -25.32
N ALA A 18 2.35 2.49 -26.05
CA ALA A 18 3.51 3.37 -25.89
C ALA A 18 3.60 3.94 -24.45
N GLY A 19 2.46 4.32 -23.85
CA GLY A 19 2.40 4.78 -22.47
C GLY A 19 2.76 3.67 -21.47
N VAL A 20 2.16 2.49 -21.65
CA VAL A 20 2.43 1.30 -20.83
C VAL A 20 3.93 0.92 -20.89
N GLU A 21 4.53 0.89 -22.08
CA GLU A 21 5.94 0.53 -22.27
C GLU A 21 6.90 1.53 -21.63
N LYS A 22 6.61 2.84 -21.73
CA LYS A 22 7.42 3.89 -21.11
C LYS A 22 7.45 3.74 -19.59
N LEU A 23 6.29 3.60 -18.97
CA LEU A 23 6.18 3.42 -17.53
C LEU A 23 6.83 2.09 -17.10
N SER A 24 6.47 0.99 -17.74
CA SER A 24 7.01 -0.33 -17.39
C SER A 24 8.53 -0.40 -17.55
N SER A 25 9.11 0.23 -18.58
CA SER A 25 10.56 0.26 -18.78
C SER A 25 11.29 0.94 -17.63
N ALA A 26 10.76 2.04 -17.11
CA ALA A 26 11.33 2.74 -15.97
C ALA A 26 11.23 1.88 -14.70
N VAL A 27 10.01 1.41 -14.37
CA VAL A 27 9.73 0.63 -13.16
C VAL A 27 10.52 -0.69 -13.16
N THR A 28 10.50 -1.44 -14.25
CA THR A 28 11.12 -2.78 -14.31
C THR A 28 12.65 -2.76 -14.35
N SER A 29 13.28 -1.59 -14.52
CA SER A 29 14.72 -1.44 -14.38
C SER A 29 15.20 -1.69 -12.94
N THR A 30 14.33 -1.53 -11.95
CA THR A 30 14.63 -1.75 -10.54
C THR A 30 14.51 -3.21 -10.10
N LEU A 31 13.96 -4.11 -10.96
CA LEU A 31 13.59 -5.47 -10.59
C LEU A 31 14.80 -6.36 -10.27
N GLY A 32 14.75 -6.98 -9.09
CA GLY A 32 15.64 -8.06 -8.66
C GLY A 32 17.01 -7.60 -8.12
N PRO A 33 17.90 -8.57 -7.78
CA PRO A 33 19.17 -8.28 -7.13
C PRO A 33 20.12 -7.43 -8.00
N SER A 34 19.97 -7.48 -9.33
CA SER A 34 20.71 -6.66 -10.29
C SER A 34 19.91 -5.44 -10.77
N GLY A 35 18.80 -5.14 -10.12
CA GLY A 35 18.00 -3.95 -10.38
C GLY A 35 18.78 -2.67 -10.08
N ARG A 36 18.52 -1.61 -10.85
CA ARG A 36 19.20 -0.32 -10.76
C ARG A 36 18.32 0.72 -10.08
N ASN A 37 18.94 1.71 -9.47
CA ASN A 37 18.25 2.85 -8.91
C ASN A 37 17.68 3.74 -10.03
N VAL A 38 16.55 4.36 -9.75
CA VAL A 38 15.95 5.44 -10.55
C VAL A 38 16.11 6.74 -9.79
N ILE A 39 16.44 7.81 -10.51
CA ILE A 39 16.54 9.15 -9.95
C ILE A 39 15.26 9.91 -10.34
N LEU A 40 14.56 10.41 -9.35
CA LEU A 40 13.32 11.18 -9.51
C LEU A 40 13.62 12.65 -9.22
N ASP A 41 13.22 13.53 -10.13
CA ASP A 41 13.30 14.97 -9.93
C ASP A 41 12.18 15.42 -8.98
N LYS A 42 12.53 16.24 -7.99
CA LYS A 42 11.55 16.83 -7.06
C LYS A 42 11.46 18.34 -7.31
N LYS A 43 10.25 18.86 -7.38
CA LYS A 43 9.99 20.31 -7.57
C LYS A 43 10.65 21.16 -6.49
N PHE A 44 10.82 20.61 -5.28
CA PHE A 44 11.48 21.24 -4.14
C PHE A 44 12.40 20.21 -3.47
N GLY A 45 13.63 20.60 -3.15
CA GLY A 45 14.63 19.75 -2.49
C GLY A 45 15.58 19.06 -3.45
N SER A 46 16.28 18.04 -2.95
CA SER A 46 17.21 17.22 -3.74
C SER A 46 16.49 16.12 -4.51
N PRO A 47 17.01 15.69 -5.68
CA PRO A 47 16.49 14.52 -6.38
C PRO A 47 16.44 13.28 -5.47
N GLN A 48 15.35 12.53 -5.54
CA GLN A 48 15.19 11.27 -4.81
C GLN A 48 15.77 10.11 -5.59
N ILE A 49 16.52 9.24 -4.92
CA ILE A 49 17.03 7.99 -5.49
C ILE A 49 16.25 6.84 -4.86
N THR A 50 15.62 6.00 -5.69
CA THR A 50 14.81 4.89 -5.19
C THR A 50 14.93 3.65 -6.08
N LYS A 51 14.65 2.48 -5.50
CA LYS A 51 14.40 1.21 -6.19
C LYS A 51 12.95 0.76 -6.09
N ASP A 52 12.14 1.43 -5.29
CA ASP A 52 10.74 1.07 -5.14
C ASP A 52 9.95 1.33 -6.42
N GLY A 53 9.25 0.27 -6.87
CA GLY A 53 8.50 0.30 -8.12
C GLY A 53 7.26 1.19 -8.06
N VAL A 54 6.57 1.27 -6.93
CA VAL A 54 5.38 2.10 -6.80
C VAL A 54 5.72 3.59 -6.75
N THR A 55 6.79 3.96 -6.06
CA THR A 55 7.31 5.33 -6.02
C THR A 55 7.70 5.80 -7.42
N VAL A 56 8.44 4.96 -8.18
CA VAL A 56 8.78 5.28 -9.57
C VAL A 56 7.52 5.42 -10.43
N ALA A 57 6.55 4.51 -10.29
CA ALA A 57 5.32 4.56 -11.07
C ALA A 57 4.49 5.81 -10.77
N LYS A 58 4.41 6.24 -9.52
CA LYS A 58 3.65 7.43 -9.08
C LYS A 58 4.18 8.72 -9.70
N GLU A 59 5.49 8.86 -9.87
CA GLU A 59 6.12 10.07 -10.41
C GLU A 59 6.06 10.18 -11.95
N ILE A 60 5.74 9.08 -12.66
CA ILE A 60 5.70 9.12 -14.13
C ILE A 60 4.44 9.79 -14.63
N GLU A 61 4.64 10.90 -15.36
CA GLU A 61 3.62 11.64 -16.07
C GLU A 61 4.13 11.95 -17.49
N LEU A 62 3.34 11.59 -18.50
CA LEU A 62 3.74 11.73 -19.90
C LEU A 62 3.11 12.96 -20.57
N ALA A 63 3.89 13.64 -21.41
CA ALA A 63 3.44 14.85 -22.08
C ALA A 63 2.31 14.62 -23.10
N ASP A 64 2.27 13.44 -23.76
CA ASP A 64 1.16 13.07 -24.66
C ASP A 64 -0.01 12.56 -23.82
N PRO A 65 -1.18 13.20 -23.84
CA PRO A 65 -2.33 12.83 -23.00
C PRO A 65 -2.82 11.39 -23.24
N PHE A 66 -2.74 10.91 -24.49
CA PHE A 66 -3.17 9.55 -24.83
C PHE A 66 -2.19 8.50 -24.30
N GLU A 67 -0.90 8.75 -24.43
CA GLU A 67 0.12 7.86 -23.84
C GLU A 67 0.04 7.89 -22.31
N ASN A 68 -0.19 9.07 -21.74
CA ASN A 68 -0.35 9.22 -20.30
C ASN A 68 -1.53 8.42 -19.75
N MET A 69 -2.66 8.32 -20.47
CA MET A 69 -3.78 7.46 -20.07
C MET A 69 -3.35 5.99 -19.94
N GLY A 70 -2.55 5.47 -20.89
CA GLY A 70 -1.98 4.12 -20.81
C GLY A 70 -1.06 3.94 -19.60
N ALA A 71 -0.18 4.91 -19.34
CA ALA A 71 0.69 4.92 -18.20
C ALA A 71 -0.10 4.95 -16.87
N GLN A 72 -1.13 5.80 -16.75
CA GLN A 72 -1.97 5.91 -15.55
C GLN A 72 -2.71 4.61 -15.22
N MET A 73 -3.18 3.86 -16.23
CA MET A 73 -3.82 2.56 -16.01
C MET A 73 -2.86 1.52 -15.41
N VAL A 74 -1.60 1.50 -15.85
CA VAL A 74 -0.59 0.60 -15.26
C VAL A 74 -0.09 1.11 -13.90
N LYS A 75 -0.04 2.44 -13.70
CA LYS A 75 0.21 3.03 -12.38
C LYS A 75 -0.85 2.55 -11.36
N GLU A 76 -2.12 2.44 -11.76
CA GLU A 76 -3.16 1.89 -10.90
C GLU A 76 -2.90 0.42 -10.53
N VAL A 77 -2.34 -0.39 -11.45
CA VAL A 77 -1.94 -1.77 -11.14
C VAL A 77 -0.89 -1.80 -10.01
N ALA A 78 0.14 -0.96 -10.12
CA ALA A 78 1.17 -0.87 -9.09
C ALA A 78 0.60 -0.42 -7.74
N SER A 79 -0.23 0.63 -7.72
CA SER A 79 -0.85 1.16 -6.51
C SER A 79 -1.77 0.15 -5.84
N LYS A 80 -2.67 -0.52 -6.59
CA LYS A 80 -3.55 -1.56 -6.04
C LYS A 80 -2.79 -2.76 -5.49
N THR A 81 -1.67 -3.12 -6.13
CA THR A 81 -0.85 -4.23 -5.64
C THR A 81 -0.16 -3.84 -4.33
N ASN A 82 0.33 -2.62 -4.24
CA ASN A 82 0.85 -2.07 -2.99
C ASN A 82 -0.19 -2.08 -1.87
N ASP A 83 -1.39 -1.54 -2.12
CA ASP A 83 -2.46 -1.45 -1.12
C ASP A 83 -2.87 -2.82 -0.55
N VAL A 84 -2.85 -3.89 -1.36
CA VAL A 84 -3.32 -5.23 -0.94
C VAL A 84 -2.19 -6.11 -0.38
N ALA A 85 -0.99 -6.03 -0.96
CA ALA A 85 0.11 -6.95 -0.69
C ALA A 85 1.38 -6.26 -0.17
N GLY A 86 1.46 -4.92 -0.28
CA GLY A 86 2.59 -4.10 0.18
C GLY A 86 3.90 -4.31 -0.59
N ASP A 87 3.92 -5.24 -1.54
CA ASP A 87 5.08 -5.59 -2.37
C ASP A 87 4.62 -6.12 -3.73
N GLY A 88 5.57 -6.39 -4.65
CA GLY A 88 5.29 -6.97 -5.96
C GLY A 88 4.80 -5.97 -7.01
N THR A 89 4.89 -4.70 -6.76
CA THR A 89 4.45 -3.59 -7.64
C THR A 89 5.15 -3.61 -9.00
N THR A 90 6.46 -3.85 -9.00
CA THR A 90 7.28 -3.99 -10.20
C THR A 90 6.89 -5.22 -11.03
N THR A 91 6.65 -6.35 -10.37
CA THR A 91 6.19 -7.59 -11.02
C THR A 91 4.80 -7.41 -11.63
N ALA A 92 3.88 -6.76 -10.92
CA ALA A 92 2.54 -6.47 -11.40
C ALA A 92 2.55 -5.56 -12.66
N THR A 93 3.36 -4.51 -12.63
CA THR A 93 3.60 -3.60 -13.77
C THR A 93 4.11 -4.36 -15.00
N LEU A 94 5.12 -5.22 -14.81
CA LEU A 94 5.69 -6.05 -15.88
C LEU A 94 4.71 -7.04 -16.46
N LEU A 95 3.90 -7.69 -15.59
CA LEU A 95 2.87 -8.62 -16.04
C LEU A 95 1.78 -7.89 -16.83
N ALA A 96 1.33 -6.72 -16.38
CA ALA A 96 0.33 -5.91 -17.10
C ALA A 96 0.81 -5.53 -18.50
N GLU A 97 2.05 -5.04 -18.62
CA GLU A 97 2.68 -4.75 -19.90
C GLU A 97 2.73 -6.00 -20.79
N SER A 98 3.20 -7.12 -20.24
CA SER A 98 3.38 -8.37 -21.00
C SER A 98 2.04 -8.92 -21.49
N ILE A 99 1.00 -8.93 -20.66
CA ILE A 99 -0.34 -9.36 -21.03
C ILE A 99 -0.92 -8.44 -22.11
N TYR A 100 -0.82 -7.13 -21.95
CA TYR A 100 -1.34 -6.18 -22.91
C TYR A 100 -0.62 -6.27 -24.26
N ARG A 101 0.71 -6.33 -24.27
CA ARG A 101 1.53 -6.45 -25.48
C ARG A 101 1.20 -7.75 -26.25
N GLU A 102 1.16 -8.90 -25.58
CA GLU A 102 0.81 -10.17 -26.22
C GLU A 102 -0.67 -10.20 -26.66
N GLY A 103 -1.57 -9.63 -25.87
CA GLY A 103 -2.98 -9.51 -26.22
C GLY A 103 -3.20 -8.65 -27.46
N LEU A 104 -2.52 -7.52 -27.55
CA LEU A 104 -2.63 -6.60 -28.69
C LEU A 104 -2.18 -7.24 -30.01
N LYS A 105 -1.13 -8.08 -30.01
CA LYS A 105 -0.72 -8.84 -31.20
C LYS A 105 -1.84 -9.72 -31.74
N ASN A 106 -2.52 -10.44 -30.83
CA ASN A 106 -3.61 -11.34 -31.22
C ASN A 106 -4.88 -10.58 -31.63
N LEU A 107 -5.17 -9.45 -30.96
CA LEU A 107 -6.28 -8.58 -31.31
C LEU A 107 -6.08 -7.97 -32.71
N THR A 108 -4.86 -7.51 -33.03
CA THR A 108 -4.50 -7.01 -34.36
C THR A 108 -4.59 -8.11 -35.43
N ALA A 109 -4.37 -9.37 -35.07
CA ALA A 109 -4.57 -10.51 -35.93
C ALA A 109 -6.04 -10.92 -36.13
N GLY A 110 -7.00 -10.21 -35.51
CA GLY A 110 -8.43 -10.39 -35.70
C GLY A 110 -9.14 -11.23 -34.63
N ALA A 111 -8.49 -11.56 -33.52
CA ALA A 111 -9.13 -12.25 -32.42
C ALA A 111 -10.18 -11.38 -31.72
N ASN A 112 -11.24 -12.00 -31.21
CA ASN A 112 -12.31 -11.30 -30.50
C ASN A 112 -11.85 -10.83 -29.11
N ALA A 113 -11.90 -9.52 -28.85
CA ALA A 113 -11.43 -8.90 -27.61
C ALA A 113 -12.10 -9.47 -26.34
N THR A 114 -13.40 -9.70 -26.38
CA THR A 114 -14.17 -10.24 -25.23
C THR A 114 -13.80 -11.70 -24.97
N ALA A 115 -13.65 -12.51 -26.03
CA ALA A 115 -13.24 -13.91 -25.88
C ALA A 115 -11.79 -14.01 -25.37
N LEU A 116 -10.87 -13.16 -25.87
CA LEU A 116 -9.52 -13.06 -25.31
C LEU A 116 -9.53 -12.73 -23.82
N LYS A 117 -10.31 -11.71 -23.41
CA LYS A 117 -10.46 -11.32 -22.00
C LYS A 117 -11.00 -12.49 -21.15
N ASN A 118 -12.04 -13.19 -21.61
CA ASN A 118 -12.57 -14.34 -20.90
C ASN A 118 -11.53 -15.46 -20.72
N GLY A 119 -10.70 -15.69 -21.75
CA GLY A 119 -9.61 -16.65 -21.69
C GLY A 119 -8.51 -16.22 -20.69
N ILE A 120 -8.16 -14.93 -20.66
CA ILE A 120 -7.24 -14.33 -19.69
C ILE A 120 -7.77 -14.51 -18.26
N ASP A 121 -9.04 -14.21 -18.01
CA ASP A 121 -9.67 -14.31 -16.70
C ASP A 121 -9.67 -15.77 -16.19
N LYS A 122 -10.05 -16.73 -17.04
CA LYS A 122 -10.04 -18.18 -16.72
C LYS A 122 -8.63 -18.69 -16.43
N ALA A 123 -7.65 -18.31 -17.24
CA ALA A 123 -6.26 -18.70 -17.04
C ALA A 123 -5.67 -18.08 -15.76
N THR A 124 -5.98 -16.82 -15.49
CA THR A 124 -5.56 -16.13 -14.25
C THR A 124 -6.11 -16.86 -13.02
N ALA A 125 -7.39 -17.21 -13.02
CA ALA A 125 -8.00 -17.98 -11.92
C ALA A 125 -7.30 -19.34 -11.70
N ALA A 126 -6.97 -20.06 -12.77
CA ALA A 126 -6.26 -21.34 -12.69
C ALA A 126 -4.83 -21.17 -12.13
N VAL A 127 -4.13 -20.11 -12.52
CA VAL A 127 -2.79 -19.80 -11.99
C VAL A 127 -2.87 -19.46 -10.49
N VAL A 128 -3.85 -18.64 -10.08
CA VAL A 128 -4.07 -18.28 -8.67
C VAL A 128 -4.30 -19.53 -7.81
N GLU A 129 -5.16 -20.45 -8.28
CA GLU A 129 -5.39 -21.72 -7.59
C GLU A 129 -4.12 -22.59 -7.53
N ALA A 130 -3.35 -22.61 -8.61
CA ALA A 130 -2.09 -23.36 -8.67
C ALA A 130 -1.02 -22.75 -7.73
N ILE A 131 -0.94 -21.42 -7.58
CA ILE A 131 -0.08 -20.74 -6.61
C ILE A 131 -0.48 -21.13 -5.19
N ALA A 132 -1.77 -21.09 -4.86
CA ALA A 132 -2.26 -21.47 -3.54
C ALA A 132 -1.91 -22.92 -3.18
N LYS A 133 -1.95 -23.85 -4.16
CA LYS A 133 -1.53 -25.25 -3.97
C LYS A 133 -0.03 -25.42 -3.78
N GLN A 134 0.79 -24.53 -4.34
CA GLN A 134 2.26 -24.54 -4.16
C GLN A 134 2.69 -23.90 -2.85
N ALA A 135 1.85 -23.06 -2.23
CA ALA A 135 2.19 -22.29 -1.07
C ALA A 135 2.53 -23.17 0.15
N LYS A 136 3.69 -22.92 0.74
CA LYS A 136 4.13 -23.53 1.99
C LYS A 136 3.90 -22.55 3.14
N LYS A 137 3.14 -22.94 4.16
CA LYS A 137 2.89 -22.09 5.34
C LYS A 137 4.18 -21.81 6.10
N VAL A 138 4.39 -20.57 6.45
CA VAL A 138 5.48 -20.10 7.33
C VAL A 138 5.10 -20.37 8.77
N LYS A 139 5.96 -21.08 9.50
CA LYS A 139 5.64 -21.54 10.86
C LYS A 139 6.65 -21.10 11.91
N SER A 140 7.92 -20.96 11.57
CA SER A 140 9.00 -20.65 12.51
C SER A 140 9.49 -19.21 12.38
N ALA A 141 10.06 -18.68 13.46
CA ALA A 141 10.71 -17.37 13.48
C ALA A 141 11.87 -17.29 12.46
N ASP A 142 12.60 -18.39 12.26
CA ASP A 142 13.68 -18.48 11.27
C ASP A 142 13.16 -18.34 9.83
N GLU A 143 12.01 -18.97 9.50
CA GLU A 143 11.38 -18.82 8.19
C GLU A 143 10.88 -17.37 7.97
N ILE A 144 10.35 -16.72 9.01
CA ILE A 144 9.97 -15.30 8.99
C ILE A 144 11.20 -14.42 8.73
N ALA A 145 12.28 -14.63 9.47
CA ALA A 145 13.53 -13.89 9.30
C ALA A 145 14.12 -14.07 7.89
N GLN A 146 14.03 -15.27 7.30
CA GLN A 146 14.48 -15.53 5.94
C GLN A 146 13.67 -14.73 4.91
N VAL A 147 12.34 -14.71 5.02
CA VAL A 147 11.47 -13.93 4.13
C VAL A 147 11.79 -12.45 4.25
N ALA A 148 11.85 -11.92 5.48
CA ALA A 148 12.15 -10.52 5.74
C ALA A 148 13.55 -10.12 5.21
N THR A 149 14.57 -10.98 5.43
CA THR A 149 15.92 -10.76 4.90
C THR A 149 15.93 -10.70 3.38
N LEU A 150 15.19 -11.56 2.72
CA LEU A 150 15.13 -11.57 1.25
C LEU A 150 14.49 -10.30 0.72
N SER A 151 13.35 -9.92 1.27
CA SER A 151 12.63 -8.70 0.87
C SER A 151 13.43 -7.43 1.19
N ALA A 152 14.26 -7.46 2.25
CA ALA A 152 15.24 -6.41 2.57
C ALA A 152 16.53 -6.48 1.72
N ASN A 153 16.50 -7.06 0.51
CA ASN A 153 17.67 -7.21 -0.37
C ASN A 153 18.86 -7.97 0.22
N GLY A 154 18.61 -8.83 1.22
CA GLY A 154 19.60 -9.67 1.86
C GLY A 154 20.24 -9.06 3.13
N GLU A 155 19.66 -8.01 3.68
CA GLU A 155 20.06 -7.45 4.97
C GLU A 155 19.54 -8.31 6.12
N THR A 156 20.42 -9.11 6.71
CA THR A 156 20.07 -10.02 7.81
C THR A 156 19.65 -9.29 9.08
N GLU A 157 20.17 -8.10 9.33
CA GLU A 157 19.82 -7.23 10.45
C GLU A 157 18.33 -6.86 10.41
N VAL A 158 17.85 -6.41 9.24
CA VAL A 158 16.44 -6.08 9.02
C VAL A 158 15.56 -7.31 9.21
N GLY A 159 15.96 -8.45 8.64
CA GLY A 159 15.23 -9.70 8.80
C GLY A 159 15.08 -10.14 10.25
N SER A 160 16.14 -10.02 11.03
CA SER A 160 16.14 -10.36 12.46
C SER A 160 15.23 -9.45 13.28
N ILE A 161 15.30 -8.13 13.03
CA ILE A 161 14.46 -7.13 13.74
C ILE A 161 12.98 -7.35 13.43
N ILE A 162 12.60 -7.60 12.17
CA ILE A 162 11.21 -7.86 11.80
C ILE A 162 10.71 -9.16 12.46
N SER A 163 11.51 -10.22 12.45
CA SER A 163 11.14 -11.47 13.09
C SER A 163 10.97 -11.31 14.60
N GLU A 164 11.87 -10.57 15.27
CA GLU A 164 11.77 -10.26 16.70
C GLU A 164 10.54 -9.39 17.00
N ALA A 165 10.23 -8.41 16.15
CA ALA A 165 9.04 -7.59 16.27
C ALA A 165 7.76 -8.44 16.20
N MET A 166 7.66 -9.34 15.21
CA MET A 166 6.52 -10.25 15.06
C MET A 166 6.39 -11.26 16.19
N ASP A 167 7.50 -11.70 16.77
CA ASP A 167 7.48 -12.60 17.94
C ASP A 167 6.93 -11.88 19.19
N LYS A 168 7.31 -10.61 19.39
CA LYS A 168 6.89 -9.80 20.55
C LYS A 168 5.43 -9.38 20.50
N VAL A 169 4.94 -8.94 19.34
CA VAL A 169 3.54 -8.45 19.21
C VAL A 169 2.57 -9.50 18.66
N GLY A 170 3.08 -10.64 18.23
CA GLY A 170 2.30 -11.70 17.60
C GLY A 170 2.08 -11.45 16.09
N LYS A 171 1.48 -12.46 15.43
CA LYS A 171 1.28 -12.45 13.97
C LYS A 171 0.34 -11.33 13.50
N ASP A 172 -0.65 -11.02 14.31
CA ASP A 172 -1.67 -10.00 14.05
C ASP A 172 -1.35 -8.66 14.75
N GLY A 173 -0.16 -8.57 15.38
CA GLY A 173 0.30 -7.40 16.10
C GLY A 173 0.68 -6.25 15.16
N THR A 174 0.56 -5.04 15.67
CA THR A 174 0.91 -3.83 14.92
C THR A 174 2.41 -3.60 14.97
N ILE A 175 3.03 -3.41 13.82
CA ILE A 175 4.44 -3.01 13.68
C ILE A 175 4.45 -1.76 12.82
N THR A 176 5.10 -0.70 13.32
CA THR A 176 5.30 0.57 12.61
C THR A 176 6.78 0.81 12.40
N VAL A 177 7.13 1.53 11.33
CA VAL A 177 8.50 1.89 11.01
C VAL A 177 8.64 3.41 11.09
N GLU A 178 9.56 3.87 11.91
CA GLU A 178 9.82 5.29 12.14
C GLU A 178 11.29 5.65 11.88
N GLU A 179 11.53 6.90 11.61
CA GLU A 179 12.90 7.42 11.49
C GLU A 179 13.54 7.57 12.86
N ALA A 180 14.76 7.05 13.02
CA ALA A 180 15.55 7.23 14.23
C ALA A 180 16.34 8.56 14.18
N LYS A 181 16.60 9.12 15.34
CA LYS A 181 17.57 10.23 15.50
C LYS A 181 19.01 9.75 15.64
N THR A 182 19.21 8.43 15.65
CA THR A 182 20.50 7.74 15.83
C THR A 182 20.92 7.02 14.55
N LEU A 183 22.17 6.57 14.50
CA LEU A 183 22.70 5.79 13.37
C LEU A 183 22.24 4.33 13.39
N GLU A 184 21.85 3.82 14.55
CA GLU A 184 21.48 2.42 14.76
C GLU A 184 19.98 2.20 14.57
N THR A 185 19.61 1.07 14.01
CA THR A 185 18.23 0.63 13.91
C THR A 185 17.86 -0.10 15.20
N THR A 186 16.76 0.28 15.85
CA THR A 186 16.33 -0.28 17.13
C THR A 186 14.87 -0.72 17.07
N LEU A 187 14.50 -1.68 17.95
CA LEU A 187 13.15 -2.17 18.11
C LEU A 187 12.64 -1.81 19.52
N ASP A 188 11.61 -1.00 19.56
CA ASP A 188 10.87 -0.70 20.80
C ASP A 188 9.49 -1.34 20.75
N VAL A 189 8.99 -1.82 21.89
CA VAL A 189 7.62 -2.31 22.03
C VAL A 189 6.92 -1.46 23.07
N VAL A 190 5.82 -0.86 22.67
CA VAL A 190 5.07 0.11 23.46
C VAL A 190 3.60 -0.29 23.58
N GLU A 191 2.91 0.22 24.59
CA GLU A 191 1.46 0.08 24.69
C GLU A 191 0.78 0.86 23.57
N GLY A 192 -0.11 0.19 22.81
CA GLY A 192 -0.77 0.79 21.67
C GLY A 192 -1.81 -0.12 21.04
N MET A 193 -2.53 0.39 20.06
CA MET A 193 -3.57 -0.37 19.34
C MET A 193 -3.72 0.15 17.91
N GLN A 194 -3.98 -0.76 16.98
CA GLN A 194 -4.43 -0.43 15.63
C GLN A 194 -5.83 -0.95 15.36
N PHE A 195 -6.60 -0.21 14.59
CA PHE A 195 -7.91 -0.63 14.09
C PHE A 195 -8.16 -0.16 12.65
N ASP A 196 -8.99 -0.92 11.93
CA ASP A 196 -9.29 -0.83 10.51
C ASP A 196 -10.29 0.29 10.16
N LYS A 197 -9.97 1.54 10.50
CA LYS A 197 -10.68 2.75 10.09
C LYS A 197 -9.69 3.87 9.81
N GLY A 198 -9.72 4.37 8.58
CA GLY A 198 -8.91 5.51 8.17
C GLY A 198 -9.63 6.85 8.33
N TYR A 199 -8.99 7.92 7.86
CA TYR A 199 -9.51 9.28 7.98
C TYR A 199 -10.81 9.47 7.17
N LEU A 200 -11.71 10.29 7.71
CA LEU A 200 -12.99 10.62 7.06
C LEU A 200 -12.84 11.57 5.86
N SER A 201 -11.71 12.26 5.76
CA SER A 201 -11.43 13.17 4.66
C SER A 201 -9.94 13.21 4.34
N PRO A 202 -9.54 13.13 3.08
CA PRO A 202 -8.14 13.29 2.66
C PRO A 202 -7.54 14.65 3.05
N TYR A 203 -8.37 15.65 3.32
CA TYR A 203 -7.90 16.95 3.79
C TYR A 203 -7.31 16.94 5.20
N PHE A 204 -7.45 15.85 5.95
CA PHE A 204 -6.79 15.67 7.25
C PHE A 204 -5.32 15.25 7.12
N VAL A 205 -4.89 14.78 5.97
CA VAL A 205 -3.51 14.36 5.69
C VAL A 205 -2.50 15.45 6.07
N THR A 206 -1.46 15.07 6.81
CA THR A 206 -0.34 15.94 7.22
C THR A 206 0.91 15.65 6.42
N ASP A 207 1.10 14.39 6.01
CA ASP A 207 2.15 13.94 5.10
C ASP A 207 1.55 13.54 3.74
N PRO A 208 1.65 14.39 2.70
CA PRO A 208 1.11 14.09 1.38
C PRO A 208 1.88 13.00 0.62
N GLU A 209 3.13 12.70 0.99
CA GLU A 209 3.93 11.68 0.32
C GLU A 209 3.44 10.27 0.73
N GLU A 210 3.22 10.07 2.01
CA GLU A 210 2.71 8.81 2.57
C GLU A 210 1.16 8.76 2.61
N MET A 211 0.49 9.88 2.34
CA MET A 211 -0.97 10.01 2.47
C MET A 211 -1.47 9.71 3.88
N GLU A 212 -0.72 10.11 4.89
CA GLU A 212 -0.99 9.87 6.30
C GLU A 212 -1.27 11.16 7.07
N CYS A 213 -2.03 11.02 8.15
CA CYS A 213 -2.25 12.05 9.15
C CYS A 213 -1.53 11.67 10.44
N GLU A 214 -0.42 12.33 10.72
CA GLU A 214 0.34 12.16 11.96
C GLU A 214 -0.01 13.24 12.97
N LEU A 215 -0.35 12.83 14.18
CA LEU A 215 -0.67 13.72 15.29
C LEU A 215 0.25 13.41 16.48
N GLU A 216 1.09 14.36 16.86
CA GLU A 216 1.97 14.22 18.03
C GLU A 216 1.29 14.75 19.31
N ASN A 217 1.31 13.94 20.36
CA ASN A 217 0.70 14.25 21.66
C ASN A 217 -0.76 14.71 21.59
N PRO A 218 -1.63 14.05 20.78
CA PRO A 218 -3.00 14.50 20.59
C PRO A 218 -3.87 14.28 21.83
N TYR A 219 -4.93 15.08 21.93
CA TYR A 219 -6.13 14.71 22.66
C TYR A 219 -6.98 13.77 21.81
N ILE A 220 -7.64 12.80 22.44
CA ILE A 220 -8.48 11.80 21.77
C ILE A 220 -9.90 11.89 22.33
N LEU A 221 -10.83 12.33 21.50
CA LEU A 221 -12.27 12.34 21.83
C LEU A 221 -12.90 11.02 21.36
N LEU A 222 -13.51 10.30 22.30
CA LEU A 222 -14.22 9.04 22.05
C LEU A 222 -15.70 9.26 22.24
N PHE A 223 -16.47 9.23 21.17
CA PHE A 223 -17.90 9.49 21.21
C PHE A 223 -18.70 8.32 20.61
N GLU A 224 -19.73 7.88 21.31
CA GLU A 224 -20.49 6.69 20.91
C GLU A 224 -21.36 6.91 19.67
N LYS A 225 -21.94 8.11 19.52
CA LYS A 225 -22.88 8.47 18.46
C LYS A 225 -22.23 9.24 17.32
N LYS A 226 -23.05 9.64 16.35
CA LYS A 226 -22.64 10.52 15.25
C LYS A 226 -22.49 11.97 15.71
N ILE A 227 -21.54 12.68 15.13
CA ILE A 227 -21.32 14.10 15.33
C ILE A 227 -21.67 14.83 14.02
N ALA A 228 -22.86 15.42 13.97
CA ALA A 228 -23.32 16.23 12.84
C ALA A 228 -23.44 17.72 13.20
N ASN A 229 -23.79 18.00 14.47
CA ASN A 229 -24.01 19.35 14.97
C ASN A 229 -22.72 19.98 15.50
N LEU A 230 -22.29 21.06 14.86
CA LEU A 230 -21.10 21.80 15.26
C LEU A 230 -21.23 22.41 16.65
N GLN A 231 -22.42 22.87 17.05
CA GLN A 231 -22.62 23.58 18.33
C GLN A 231 -22.29 22.69 19.53
N GLU A 232 -22.61 21.40 19.45
CA GLU A 232 -22.30 20.44 20.51
C GLU A 232 -20.79 20.17 20.65
N LEU A 233 -20.04 20.22 19.52
CA LEU A 233 -18.59 19.99 19.48
C LEU A 233 -17.78 21.25 19.84
N LEU A 234 -18.37 22.43 19.69
CA LEU A 234 -17.67 23.72 19.82
C LEU A 234 -16.92 23.93 21.15
N PRO A 235 -17.49 23.57 22.33
CA PRO A 235 -16.78 23.69 23.60
C PRO A 235 -15.46 22.89 23.63
N VAL A 236 -15.49 21.67 23.13
CA VAL A 236 -14.31 20.79 23.06
C VAL A 236 -13.27 21.39 22.11
N LEU A 237 -13.68 21.83 20.91
CA LEU A 237 -12.76 22.46 19.95
C LEU A 237 -12.09 23.71 20.52
N GLN A 238 -12.84 24.56 21.24
CA GLN A 238 -12.27 25.76 21.88
C GLN A 238 -11.29 25.41 22.99
N ALA A 239 -11.57 24.40 23.80
CA ALA A 239 -10.69 23.95 24.86
C ALA A 239 -9.40 23.36 24.31
N VAL A 240 -9.48 22.52 23.27
CA VAL A 240 -8.33 21.92 22.61
C VAL A 240 -7.50 22.98 21.87
N ALA A 241 -8.13 23.89 21.12
CA ALA A 241 -7.42 24.97 20.43
C ALA A 241 -6.62 25.86 21.39
N LYS A 242 -7.18 26.16 22.58
CA LYS A 242 -6.44 26.91 23.64
C LYS A 242 -5.23 26.15 24.19
N SER A 243 -5.25 24.81 24.16
CA SER A 243 -4.15 23.99 24.64
C SER A 243 -2.98 23.91 23.64
N GLY A 244 -3.20 24.25 22.37
CA GLY A 244 -2.22 24.17 21.28
C GLY A 244 -1.88 22.73 20.85
N ARG A 245 -2.64 21.71 21.27
CA ARG A 245 -2.41 20.31 20.92
C ARG A 245 -3.35 19.85 19.81
N PRO A 246 -2.93 18.84 19.02
CA PRO A 246 -3.81 18.19 18.04
C PRO A 246 -5.01 17.51 18.69
N LEU A 247 -6.08 17.32 17.91
CA LEU A 247 -7.28 16.58 18.30
C LEU A 247 -7.54 15.41 17.36
N MET A 248 -7.65 14.21 17.93
CA MET A 248 -8.17 13.03 17.27
C MET A 248 -9.62 12.81 17.69
N ILE A 249 -10.52 12.63 16.73
CA ILE A 249 -11.95 12.34 17.00
C ILE A 249 -12.24 10.93 16.51
N ILE A 250 -12.72 10.08 17.40
CA ILE A 250 -13.20 8.73 17.09
C ILE A 250 -14.68 8.68 17.49
N ALA A 251 -15.56 8.67 16.50
CA ALA A 251 -17.00 8.66 16.70
C ALA A 251 -17.68 7.66 15.76
N GLU A 252 -18.97 7.35 15.99
CA GLU A 252 -19.72 6.52 15.03
C GLU A 252 -19.59 7.04 13.60
N ASP A 253 -19.76 8.34 13.42
CA ASP A 253 -19.51 9.09 12.20
C ASP A 253 -19.30 10.58 12.52
N VAL A 254 -18.62 11.31 11.64
CA VAL A 254 -18.57 12.78 11.70
C VAL A 254 -19.01 13.29 10.33
N GLU A 255 -20.11 14.01 10.28
CA GLU A 255 -20.74 14.39 9.01
C GLU A 255 -21.24 15.85 9.03
N GLY A 256 -21.68 16.33 7.88
CA GLY A 256 -22.35 17.62 7.74
C GLY A 256 -21.47 18.82 8.13
N GLU A 257 -22.04 19.75 8.90
CA GLU A 257 -21.40 21.00 9.31
C GLU A 257 -20.18 20.77 10.21
N ALA A 258 -20.23 19.74 11.06
CA ALA A 258 -19.12 19.39 11.94
C ALA A 258 -17.87 19.00 11.13
N LEU A 259 -17.99 18.07 10.18
CA LEU A 259 -16.88 17.64 9.33
C LEU A 259 -16.33 18.80 8.49
N ALA A 260 -17.20 19.58 7.85
CA ALA A 260 -16.78 20.72 7.03
C ALA A 260 -15.98 21.74 7.84
N THR A 261 -16.42 22.02 9.08
CA THR A 261 -15.73 22.96 9.95
C THR A 261 -14.37 22.44 10.41
N LEU A 262 -14.24 21.16 10.74
CA LEU A 262 -12.95 20.53 11.08
C LEU A 262 -11.95 20.65 9.93
N VAL A 263 -12.39 20.31 8.71
CA VAL A 263 -11.56 20.43 7.49
C VAL A 263 -11.11 21.88 7.24
N VAL A 264 -12.04 22.85 7.33
CA VAL A 264 -11.71 24.27 7.11
C VAL A 264 -10.71 24.78 8.15
N ASN A 265 -10.87 24.42 9.43
CA ASN A 265 -9.94 24.85 10.48
C ASN A 265 -8.55 24.22 10.31
N LYS A 266 -8.47 22.96 9.89
CA LYS A 266 -7.21 22.29 9.56
C LYS A 266 -6.51 22.97 8.38
N LEU A 267 -7.24 23.24 7.29
CA LEU A 267 -6.70 23.92 6.11
C LEU A 267 -6.22 25.36 6.39
N ARG A 268 -6.88 26.05 7.32
CA ARG A 268 -6.45 27.38 7.80
C ARG A 268 -5.26 27.33 8.77
N GLY A 269 -4.82 26.15 9.18
CA GLY A 269 -3.75 25.99 10.17
C GLY A 269 -4.13 26.42 11.58
N SER A 270 -5.44 26.56 11.88
CA SER A 270 -5.90 27.02 13.20
C SER A 270 -5.58 26.00 14.29
N PHE A 271 -5.72 24.70 14.01
CA PHE A 271 -5.25 23.58 14.82
C PHE A 271 -5.25 22.29 14.00
N GLN A 272 -4.43 21.34 14.41
CA GLN A 272 -4.37 20.03 13.77
C GLN A 272 -5.49 19.14 14.31
N VAL A 273 -6.23 18.51 13.40
CA VAL A 273 -7.34 17.61 13.73
C VAL A 273 -7.44 16.49 12.71
N CYS A 274 -7.81 15.31 13.19
CA CYS A 274 -8.23 14.20 12.36
C CYS A 274 -9.49 13.57 12.94
N ALA A 275 -10.37 13.09 12.08
CA ALA A 275 -11.59 12.40 12.47
C ALA A 275 -11.69 11.06 11.73
N VAL A 276 -12.04 10.01 12.48
CA VAL A 276 -12.22 8.64 11.96
C VAL A 276 -13.51 8.04 12.49
N LYS A 277 -14.00 7.02 11.78
CA LYS A 277 -15.12 6.21 12.27
C LYS A 277 -14.66 5.25 13.37
N ALA A 278 -15.49 5.08 14.37
CA ALA A 278 -15.26 4.06 15.40
C ALA A 278 -15.37 2.65 14.80
N PRO A 279 -14.46 1.73 15.18
CA PRO A 279 -14.48 0.36 14.69
C PRO A 279 -15.64 -0.44 15.29
N GLY A 280 -16.19 -1.38 14.51
CA GLY A 280 -17.31 -2.24 14.93
C GLY A 280 -18.68 -1.59 14.82
N PHE A 281 -19.72 -2.33 15.25
CA PHE A 281 -21.12 -1.91 15.20
C PHE A 281 -21.82 -2.26 16.51
N GLY A 282 -22.85 -1.47 16.90
CA GLY A 282 -23.65 -1.72 18.09
C GLY A 282 -22.82 -1.85 19.37
N ASP A 283 -23.12 -2.85 20.20
CA ASP A 283 -22.46 -3.09 21.49
C ASP A 283 -20.95 -3.39 21.33
N ARG A 284 -20.53 -3.98 20.21
CA ARG A 284 -19.12 -4.22 19.93
C ARG A 284 -18.34 -2.91 19.73
N ARG A 285 -18.92 -1.95 19.02
CA ARG A 285 -18.33 -0.62 18.85
C ARG A 285 -18.13 0.05 20.21
N LYS A 286 -19.15 -0.01 21.08
CA LYS A 286 -19.08 0.51 22.43
C LYS A 286 -17.97 -0.15 23.26
N ALA A 287 -17.83 -1.47 23.15
CA ALA A 287 -16.81 -2.23 23.83
C ALA A 287 -15.38 -1.89 23.33
N ILE A 288 -15.19 -1.70 22.02
CA ILE A 288 -13.89 -1.31 21.45
C ILE A 288 -13.55 0.14 21.82
N LEU A 289 -14.51 1.06 21.75
CA LEU A 289 -14.30 2.44 22.20
C LEU A 289 -13.90 2.51 23.69
N GLN A 290 -14.44 1.61 24.51
CA GLN A 290 -14.08 1.49 25.92
C GLN A 290 -12.66 0.94 26.11
N ASP A 291 -12.22 0.00 25.24
CA ASP A 291 -10.85 -0.49 25.24
C ASP A 291 -9.87 0.64 24.87
N ILE A 292 -10.21 1.46 23.86
CA ILE A 292 -9.43 2.63 23.47
C ILE A 292 -9.40 3.69 24.60
N ALA A 293 -10.53 3.90 25.29
CA ALA A 293 -10.59 4.82 26.43
C ALA A 293 -9.62 4.41 27.55
N ILE A 294 -9.59 3.12 27.90
CA ILE A 294 -8.71 2.57 28.91
C ILE A 294 -7.23 2.70 28.45
N LEU A 295 -6.94 2.37 27.18
CA LEU A 295 -5.60 2.48 26.63
C LEU A 295 -5.06 3.92 26.65
N THR A 296 -5.92 4.90 26.36
CA THR A 296 -5.54 6.31 26.24
C THR A 296 -5.73 7.11 27.54
N GLY A 297 -6.31 6.51 28.57
CA GLY A 297 -6.61 7.15 29.84
C GLY A 297 -7.74 8.17 29.78
N GLY A 298 -8.59 8.09 28.74
CA GLY A 298 -9.76 8.92 28.56
C GLY A 298 -11.06 8.26 29.02
N GLN A 299 -12.18 8.87 28.67
CA GLN A 299 -13.52 8.34 28.92
C GLN A 299 -14.30 8.21 27.62
N LEU A 300 -15.09 7.14 27.49
CA LEU A 300 -16.10 7.04 26.45
C LEU A 300 -17.25 7.99 26.74
N ILE A 301 -17.48 8.94 25.86
CA ILE A 301 -18.59 9.88 25.98
C ILE A 301 -19.85 9.21 25.41
N SER A 302 -20.79 8.93 26.28
CA SER A 302 -22.06 8.28 25.96
C SER A 302 -23.19 8.93 26.73
N GLU A 303 -24.33 9.14 26.07
CA GLU A 303 -25.53 9.65 26.72
C GLU A 303 -26.08 8.66 27.74
N ASP A 304 -25.86 7.35 27.55
CA ASP A 304 -26.27 6.33 28.54
C ASP A 304 -25.53 6.49 29.87
N LEU A 305 -24.30 7.08 29.82
CA LEU A 305 -23.54 7.44 31.01
C LEU A 305 -23.85 8.85 31.53
N GLY A 306 -24.82 9.53 30.92
CA GLY A 306 -25.28 10.87 31.33
C GLY A 306 -24.35 12.01 30.91
N VAL A 307 -23.34 11.74 30.05
CA VAL A 307 -22.38 12.74 29.58
C VAL A 307 -22.76 13.19 28.18
N LYS A 308 -23.11 14.48 28.04
CA LYS A 308 -23.32 15.11 26.74
C LYS A 308 -22.04 15.69 26.19
N LEU A 309 -21.92 15.75 24.85
CA LEU A 309 -20.74 16.27 24.15
C LEU A 309 -20.40 17.72 24.54
N GLU A 310 -21.41 18.54 24.81
CA GLU A 310 -21.29 19.93 25.25
C GLU A 310 -20.55 20.10 26.59
N ASN A 311 -20.59 19.07 27.44
CA ASN A 311 -20.04 19.10 28.80
C ASN A 311 -18.66 18.40 28.91
N VAL A 312 -18.04 18.03 27.79
CA VAL A 312 -16.77 17.32 27.78
C VAL A 312 -15.62 18.27 28.08
N GLY A 313 -14.92 18.00 29.18
CA GLY A 313 -13.67 18.68 29.55
C GLY A 313 -12.42 18.00 28.98
N LEU A 314 -11.27 18.68 29.03
CA LEU A 314 -10.00 18.12 28.60
C LEU A 314 -9.53 16.93 29.43
N ASP A 315 -9.98 16.81 30.66
CA ASP A 315 -9.74 15.72 31.61
C ASP A 315 -10.46 14.41 31.22
N MET A 316 -11.50 14.50 30.42
CA MET A 316 -12.25 13.36 29.90
C MET A 316 -11.64 12.82 28.59
N LEU A 317 -10.81 13.62 27.91
CA LEU A 317 -10.18 13.22 26.66
C LEU A 317 -9.03 12.26 26.91
N GLY A 318 -8.96 11.21 26.06
CA GLY A 318 -7.81 10.33 26.01
C GLY A 318 -6.57 11.05 25.50
N ARG A 319 -5.39 10.44 25.71
CA ARG A 319 -4.11 10.96 25.27
C ARG A 319 -3.21 9.82 24.78
N ALA A 320 -2.38 10.11 23.80
CA ALA A 320 -1.33 9.23 23.32
C ALA A 320 -0.10 10.05 22.97
N LYS A 321 1.04 9.42 22.80
CA LYS A 321 2.26 10.08 22.33
C LYS A 321 2.16 10.40 20.85
N LYS A 322 1.67 9.43 20.04
CA LYS A 322 1.49 9.58 18.61
C LYS A 322 0.23 8.88 18.15
N VAL A 323 -0.47 9.45 17.18
CA VAL A 323 -1.53 8.78 16.43
C VAL A 323 -1.25 8.95 14.96
N THR A 324 -1.20 7.84 14.23
CA THR A 324 -1.04 7.81 12.76
C THR A 324 -2.32 7.27 12.14
N VAL A 325 -2.85 7.98 11.15
CA VAL A 325 -4.08 7.60 10.43
C VAL A 325 -3.80 7.60 8.95
N ASP A 326 -3.88 6.42 8.35
CA ASP A 326 -3.86 6.26 6.91
C ASP A 326 -5.28 6.21 6.32
N LYS A 327 -5.41 5.84 5.07
CA LYS A 327 -6.70 5.70 4.37
C LYS A 327 -7.60 4.63 4.97
N ASP A 328 -7.02 3.57 5.52
CA ASP A 328 -7.72 2.35 5.92
C ASP A 328 -7.61 2.07 7.43
N ASN A 329 -6.56 2.56 8.09
CA ASN A 329 -6.21 2.23 9.47
C ASN A 329 -5.97 3.45 10.35
N THR A 330 -6.12 3.24 11.64
CA THR A 330 -5.70 4.18 12.69
C THR A 330 -4.84 3.45 13.70
N THR A 331 -3.63 3.95 13.94
CA THR A 331 -2.66 3.39 14.91
C THR A 331 -2.45 4.38 16.05
N ILE A 332 -2.72 3.95 17.27
CA ILE A 332 -2.46 4.70 18.51
C ILE A 332 -1.19 4.13 19.12
N VAL A 333 -0.18 4.96 19.30
CA VAL A 333 1.13 4.58 19.84
C VAL A 333 1.34 5.24 21.19
N GLU A 334 1.78 4.46 22.18
CA GLU A 334 1.99 4.91 23.56
C GLU A 334 0.77 5.68 24.13
N GLY A 335 -0.34 4.95 24.29
CA GLY A 335 -1.50 5.46 25.03
C GLY A 335 -1.12 5.76 26.48
N LEU A 336 -1.62 6.89 27.02
CA LEU A 336 -1.30 7.33 28.38
C LEU A 336 -2.26 6.76 29.45
N GLY A 337 -2.91 5.62 29.15
CA GLY A 337 -3.67 4.84 30.12
C GLY A 337 -2.77 4.21 31.19
N LYS A 338 -3.35 3.84 32.33
CA LYS A 338 -2.60 3.16 33.37
C LYS A 338 -2.46 1.67 33.03
N SER A 339 -1.24 1.15 33.03
CA SER A 339 -0.98 -0.28 32.74
C SER A 339 -1.76 -1.25 33.65
N ALA A 340 -2.11 -0.82 34.87
CA ALA A 340 -2.96 -1.62 35.77
C ALA A 340 -4.40 -1.76 35.24
N ASP A 341 -4.97 -0.69 34.68
CA ASP A 341 -6.32 -0.67 34.13
C ASP A 341 -6.39 -1.46 32.82
N ILE A 342 -5.33 -1.36 31.99
CA ILE A 342 -5.18 -2.14 30.75
C ILE A 342 -5.10 -3.65 31.10
N LYS A 343 -4.30 -4.05 32.08
CA LYS A 343 -4.22 -5.45 32.53
C LYS A 343 -5.56 -5.96 33.07
N ALA A 344 -6.24 -5.17 33.89
CA ALA A 344 -7.56 -5.53 34.38
C ALA A 344 -8.56 -5.73 33.24
N ARG A 345 -8.50 -4.90 32.20
CA ARG A 345 -9.36 -5.05 31.00
C ARG A 345 -9.02 -6.30 30.19
N VAL A 346 -7.73 -6.59 30.00
CA VAL A 346 -7.26 -7.84 29.36
C VAL A 346 -7.80 -9.06 30.11
N ASP A 347 -7.69 -9.09 31.44
CA ASP A 347 -8.20 -10.21 32.25
C ASP A 347 -9.73 -10.32 32.19
N GLN A 348 -10.44 -9.21 32.11
CA GLN A 348 -11.88 -9.21 31.89
C GLN A 348 -12.27 -9.83 30.54
N ILE A 349 -11.55 -9.47 29.44
CA ILE A 349 -11.80 -10.04 28.11
C ILE A 349 -11.48 -11.55 28.10
N LYS A 350 -10.39 -12.00 28.74
CA LYS A 350 -10.07 -13.42 28.88
C LYS A 350 -11.20 -14.21 29.55
N LYS A 351 -11.76 -13.65 30.60
CA LYS A 351 -12.90 -14.26 31.30
C LYS A 351 -14.15 -14.36 30.41
N GLN A 352 -14.43 -13.32 29.61
CA GLN A 352 -15.51 -13.34 28.63
C GLN A 352 -15.29 -14.41 27.54
N ILE A 353 -14.05 -14.66 27.14
CA ILE A 353 -13.71 -15.72 26.18
C ILE A 353 -14.00 -17.12 26.77
N GLU A 354 -13.74 -17.31 28.06
CA GLU A 354 -14.02 -18.59 28.75
C GLU A 354 -15.53 -18.82 28.95
N GLU A 355 -16.28 -17.74 29.22
CA GLU A 355 -17.71 -17.81 29.53
C GLU A 355 -18.59 -17.89 28.27
N THR A 356 -18.11 -17.43 27.10
CA THR A 356 -18.92 -17.41 25.88
C THR A 356 -19.11 -18.79 25.27
N THR A 357 -20.35 -19.11 24.88
CA THR A 357 -20.73 -20.35 24.20
C THR A 357 -20.74 -20.20 22.66
N SER A 358 -20.67 -18.96 22.16
CA SER A 358 -20.67 -18.64 20.72
C SER A 358 -19.25 -18.66 20.17
N ASP A 359 -18.97 -19.51 19.20
CA ASP A 359 -17.65 -19.55 18.55
C ASP A 359 -17.31 -18.25 17.84
N TYR A 360 -18.31 -17.59 17.23
CA TYR A 360 -18.15 -16.29 16.60
C TYR A 360 -17.82 -15.17 17.60
N ASP A 361 -18.50 -15.13 18.75
CA ASP A 361 -18.19 -14.13 19.79
C ASP A 361 -16.83 -14.41 20.43
N ARG A 362 -16.46 -15.69 20.58
CA ARG A 362 -15.15 -16.09 21.06
C ARG A 362 -14.05 -15.58 20.13
N GLU A 363 -14.19 -15.75 18.81
CA GLU A 363 -13.25 -15.24 17.82
C GLU A 363 -13.11 -13.70 17.92
N LYS A 364 -14.22 -12.98 18.01
CA LYS A 364 -14.19 -11.50 18.11
C LYS A 364 -13.63 -11.00 19.46
N LEU A 365 -13.82 -11.71 20.52
CA LEU A 365 -13.17 -11.41 21.81
C LEU A 365 -11.66 -11.69 21.75
N GLN A 366 -11.24 -12.76 21.07
CA GLN A 366 -9.82 -13.05 20.84
C GLN A 366 -9.14 -11.98 20.00
N GLU A 367 -9.77 -11.48 18.92
CA GLU A 367 -9.26 -10.34 18.14
C GLU A 367 -9.07 -9.09 19.02
N ARG A 368 -10.05 -8.76 19.86
CA ARG A 368 -9.95 -7.63 20.80
C ARG A 368 -8.83 -7.81 21.81
N LEU A 369 -8.71 -9.02 22.35
CA LEU A 369 -7.63 -9.36 23.28
C LEU A 369 -6.27 -9.18 22.62
N ALA A 370 -6.07 -9.70 21.41
CA ALA A 370 -4.82 -9.57 20.67
C ALA A 370 -4.46 -8.09 20.42
N LYS A 371 -5.43 -7.28 19.99
CA LYS A 371 -5.22 -5.83 19.73
C LYS A 371 -4.86 -5.05 21.01
N LEU A 372 -5.43 -5.39 22.15
CA LEU A 372 -5.18 -4.67 23.41
C LEU A 372 -3.91 -5.16 24.14
N SER A 373 -3.58 -6.45 24.06
CA SER A 373 -2.46 -7.06 24.78
C SER A 373 -1.16 -7.09 23.97
N GLY A 374 -1.24 -7.05 22.64
CA GLY A 374 -0.07 -7.16 21.75
C GLY A 374 0.81 -5.91 21.74
N GLY A 375 0.25 -4.75 22.02
CA GLY A 375 0.96 -3.48 21.91
C GLY A 375 1.28 -3.12 20.45
N VAL A 376 2.22 -2.18 20.29
CA VAL A 376 2.77 -1.76 18.99
C VAL A 376 4.28 -1.90 19.03
N ALA A 377 4.85 -2.66 18.08
CA ALA A 377 6.29 -2.69 17.88
C ALA A 377 6.70 -1.53 16.95
N ILE A 378 7.70 -0.76 17.36
CA ILE A 378 8.22 0.38 16.60
C ILE A 378 9.63 0.05 16.17
N ILE A 379 9.83 -0.12 14.86
CA ILE A 379 11.17 -0.26 14.27
C ILE A 379 11.67 1.15 13.94
N LYS A 380 12.65 1.63 14.69
CA LYS A 380 13.28 2.94 14.45
C LYS A 380 14.49 2.74 13.56
N VAL A 381 14.40 3.23 12.34
CA VAL A 381 15.46 3.06 11.32
C VAL A 381 16.48 4.18 11.42
N GLY A 382 17.76 3.80 11.62
CA GLY A 382 18.87 4.74 11.67
C GLY A 382 19.76 4.66 10.45
N ALA A 383 20.26 5.83 9.99
CA ALA A 383 21.25 5.93 8.93
C ALA A 383 22.09 7.22 9.04
N ALA A 384 23.19 7.30 8.27
CA ALA A 384 24.11 8.43 8.34
C ALA A 384 23.60 9.70 7.63
N THR A 385 22.69 9.60 6.69
CA THR A 385 22.10 10.72 5.94
C THR A 385 20.61 10.53 5.81
N GLU A 386 19.86 11.64 5.67
CA GLU A 386 18.42 11.63 5.49
C GLU A 386 17.99 10.79 4.28
N ALA A 387 18.68 10.93 3.15
CA ALA A 387 18.39 10.14 1.95
C ALA A 387 18.61 8.64 2.16
N ALA A 388 19.67 8.24 2.89
CA ALA A 388 19.91 6.83 3.23
C ALA A 388 18.91 6.30 4.26
N MET A 389 18.45 7.15 5.17
CA MET A 389 17.46 6.80 6.16
C MET A 389 16.10 6.54 5.52
N LYS A 390 15.67 7.42 4.62
CA LYS A 390 14.42 7.25 3.86
C LYS A 390 14.47 5.97 3.02
N GLU A 391 15.55 5.72 2.28
CA GLU A 391 15.72 4.49 1.49
C GLU A 391 15.70 3.22 2.37
N LYS A 392 16.34 3.27 3.55
CA LYS A 392 16.35 2.14 4.48
C LYS A 392 14.98 1.94 5.13
N LYS A 393 14.24 3.02 5.43
CA LYS A 393 12.86 2.97 5.92
C LYS A 393 11.96 2.28 4.91
N ASP A 394 11.93 2.75 3.66
CA ASP A 394 11.12 2.16 2.57
C ASP A 394 11.41 0.65 2.43
N ARG A 395 12.69 0.26 2.51
CA ARG A 395 13.11 -1.15 2.44
C ARG A 395 12.63 -1.99 3.63
N VAL A 396 12.61 -1.43 4.84
CA VAL A 396 12.10 -2.10 6.04
C VAL A 396 10.58 -2.25 5.95
N ASP A 397 9.87 -1.24 5.46
CA ASP A 397 8.43 -1.28 5.23
C ASP A 397 8.05 -2.34 4.20
N ASP A 398 8.73 -2.38 3.05
CA ASP A 398 8.54 -3.42 2.03
C ASP A 398 8.76 -4.83 2.61
N ALA A 399 9.84 -5.00 3.40
CA ALA A 399 10.15 -6.28 4.01
C ALA A 399 9.10 -6.69 5.06
N LEU A 400 8.55 -5.74 5.81
CA LEU A 400 7.48 -5.97 6.77
C LEU A 400 6.20 -6.42 6.07
N HIS A 401 5.79 -5.73 5.01
CA HIS A 401 4.60 -6.06 4.22
C HIS A 401 4.72 -7.43 3.56
N ALA A 402 5.86 -7.72 2.92
CA ALA A 402 6.13 -9.03 2.34
C ALA A 402 6.10 -10.15 3.38
N THR A 403 6.63 -9.89 4.58
CA THR A 403 6.64 -10.85 5.67
C THR A 403 5.23 -11.14 6.19
N ARG A 404 4.39 -10.11 6.35
CA ARG A 404 2.97 -10.27 6.69
C ARG A 404 2.23 -11.10 5.64
N ALA A 405 2.42 -10.75 4.36
CA ALA A 405 1.82 -11.49 3.25
C ALA A 405 2.26 -12.98 3.23
N ALA A 406 3.51 -13.28 3.59
CA ALA A 406 4.02 -14.64 3.70
C ALA A 406 3.44 -15.42 4.89
N VAL A 407 3.20 -14.74 6.01
CA VAL A 407 2.56 -15.35 7.18
C VAL A 407 1.09 -15.68 6.90
N GLU A 408 0.39 -14.82 6.16
CA GLU A 408 -1.02 -14.98 5.81
C GLU A 408 -1.25 -16.16 4.83
N GLU A 409 -0.59 -16.17 3.68
CA GLU A 409 -0.85 -17.13 2.59
C GLU A 409 0.29 -18.13 2.34
N GLY A 410 1.41 -17.99 3.03
CA GLY A 410 2.58 -18.84 2.83
C GLY A 410 3.55 -18.31 1.78
N ILE A 411 4.57 -19.11 1.48
CA ILE A 411 5.66 -18.81 0.56
C ILE A 411 5.69 -19.79 -0.61
N VAL A 412 6.14 -19.31 -1.76
CA VAL A 412 6.36 -20.08 -2.98
C VAL A 412 7.81 -19.92 -3.45
N PRO A 413 8.34 -20.76 -4.35
CA PRO A 413 9.66 -20.55 -4.96
C PRO A 413 9.71 -19.19 -5.66
N GLY A 414 10.69 -18.36 -5.28
CA GLY A 414 10.83 -17.00 -5.77
C GLY A 414 11.39 -16.89 -7.19
N GLY A 415 11.73 -15.65 -7.57
CA GLY A 415 12.36 -15.38 -8.86
C GLY A 415 11.49 -15.67 -10.08
N GLY A 416 10.18 -15.68 -9.93
CA GLY A 416 9.22 -15.99 -11.01
C GLY A 416 9.07 -17.49 -11.32
N VAL A 417 9.72 -18.37 -10.57
CA VAL A 417 9.65 -19.83 -10.80
C VAL A 417 8.26 -20.36 -10.47
N ALA A 418 7.62 -19.87 -9.42
CA ALA A 418 6.26 -20.25 -9.06
C ALA A 418 5.28 -20.08 -10.24
N TYR A 419 5.37 -18.98 -10.97
CA TYR A 419 4.56 -18.72 -12.16
C TYR A 419 4.81 -19.77 -13.25
N LEU A 420 6.07 -20.12 -13.54
CA LEU A 420 6.38 -21.12 -14.56
C LEU A 420 5.81 -22.49 -14.24
N ARG A 421 5.72 -22.85 -12.94
CA ARG A 421 5.09 -24.12 -12.51
C ARG A 421 3.58 -24.14 -12.74
N CYS A 422 2.95 -22.98 -12.89
CA CYS A 422 1.51 -22.86 -13.14
C CYS A 422 1.12 -23.07 -14.62
N GLN A 423 2.08 -23.11 -15.58
CA GLN A 423 1.76 -23.30 -17.01
C GLN A 423 0.93 -24.56 -17.26
N LYS A 424 1.23 -25.66 -16.57
CA LYS A 424 0.45 -26.91 -16.68
C LYS A 424 -1.01 -26.74 -16.26
N ALA A 425 -1.31 -25.86 -15.31
CA ALA A 425 -2.69 -25.60 -14.89
C ALA A 425 -3.48 -24.85 -15.98
N ILE A 426 -2.81 -23.98 -16.73
CA ILE A 426 -3.42 -23.30 -17.90
C ILE A 426 -3.69 -24.29 -19.02
N GLU A 427 -2.75 -25.19 -19.33
CA GLU A 427 -2.90 -26.23 -20.37
C GLU A 427 -4.07 -27.17 -20.05
N ALA A 428 -4.34 -27.43 -18.78
CA ALA A 428 -5.43 -28.33 -18.34
C ALA A 428 -6.83 -27.72 -18.50
N LEU A 429 -6.98 -26.43 -18.83
CA LEU A 429 -8.29 -25.77 -18.97
C LEU A 429 -9.10 -26.23 -20.20
N ASN A 430 -8.46 -26.88 -21.17
CA ASN A 430 -9.09 -27.36 -22.39
C ASN A 430 -10.00 -26.35 -23.12
N LEU A 431 -9.54 -25.08 -23.19
CA LEU A 431 -10.26 -23.98 -23.87
C LEU A 431 -10.12 -24.10 -25.39
N GLU A 432 -11.07 -23.52 -26.13
CA GLU A 432 -11.10 -23.52 -27.59
C GLU A 432 -11.16 -22.08 -28.14
N GLY A 433 -10.87 -21.93 -29.45
CA GLY A 433 -10.97 -20.66 -30.17
C GLY A 433 -10.17 -19.52 -29.50
N ASP A 434 -10.75 -18.33 -29.49
CA ASP A 434 -10.09 -17.12 -28.98
C ASP A 434 -9.93 -17.12 -27.44
N GLU A 435 -10.74 -17.88 -26.69
CA GLU A 435 -10.51 -18.08 -25.26
C GLU A 435 -9.19 -18.83 -25.00
N LYS A 436 -8.88 -19.83 -25.84
CA LYS A 436 -7.58 -20.52 -25.77
C LYS A 436 -6.41 -19.59 -26.08
N VAL A 437 -6.61 -18.70 -27.04
CA VAL A 437 -5.61 -17.67 -27.34
C VAL A 437 -5.40 -16.75 -26.13
N GLY A 438 -6.48 -16.33 -25.46
CA GLY A 438 -6.43 -15.57 -24.21
C GLY A 438 -5.64 -16.28 -23.10
N ALA A 439 -5.89 -17.59 -22.92
CA ALA A 439 -5.12 -18.39 -21.96
C ALA A 439 -3.64 -18.50 -22.31
N ASN A 440 -3.31 -18.63 -23.59
CA ASN A 440 -1.93 -18.65 -24.07
C ASN A 440 -1.21 -17.32 -23.85
N ILE A 441 -1.92 -16.17 -23.86
CA ILE A 441 -1.36 -14.86 -23.48
C ILE A 441 -0.85 -14.91 -22.05
N ILE A 442 -1.64 -15.41 -21.10
CA ILE A 442 -1.21 -15.56 -19.70
C ILE A 442 -0.04 -16.54 -19.60
N SER A 443 -0.09 -17.68 -20.28
CA SER A 443 1.00 -18.66 -20.27
C SER A 443 2.36 -18.07 -20.71
N ARG A 444 2.34 -17.12 -21.64
CA ARG A 444 3.55 -16.38 -22.06
C ARG A 444 3.92 -15.26 -21.10
N ALA A 445 2.91 -14.50 -20.63
CA ALA A 445 3.14 -13.37 -19.75
C ALA A 445 3.79 -13.76 -18.41
N ILE A 446 3.43 -14.91 -17.85
CA ILE A 446 4.00 -15.41 -16.59
C ILE A 446 5.49 -15.83 -16.71
N GLU A 447 6.09 -15.83 -17.90
CA GLU A 447 7.53 -15.96 -18.09
C GLU A 447 8.26 -14.62 -17.89
N ALA A 448 7.56 -13.50 -18.03
CA ALA A 448 8.17 -12.17 -18.03
C ALA A 448 8.94 -11.85 -16.74
N PRO A 449 8.50 -12.19 -15.52
CA PRO A 449 9.26 -11.92 -14.31
C PRO A 449 10.65 -12.55 -14.31
N LEU A 450 10.76 -13.86 -14.55
CA LEU A 450 12.08 -14.50 -14.64
C LEU A 450 12.90 -13.97 -15.80
N ARG A 451 12.28 -13.73 -16.95
CA ARG A 451 12.95 -13.13 -18.13
C ARG A 451 13.58 -11.80 -17.78
N LYS A 452 12.85 -10.92 -17.13
CA LYS A 452 13.34 -9.58 -16.76
C LYS A 452 14.45 -9.62 -15.71
N LEU A 453 14.32 -10.49 -14.70
CA LEU A 453 15.35 -10.72 -13.68
C LEU A 453 16.68 -11.12 -14.31
N VAL A 454 16.64 -12.10 -15.20
CA VAL A 454 17.84 -12.62 -15.90
C VAL A 454 18.42 -11.57 -16.85
N THR A 455 17.57 -10.83 -17.57
CA THR A 455 18.01 -9.75 -18.46
C THR A 455 18.65 -8.60 -17.69
N ASN A 456 18.11 -8.21 -16.53
CA ASN A 456 18.71 -7.18 -15.67
C ASN A 456 20.08 -7.61 -15.13
N ALA A 457 20.32 -8.92 -14.97
CA ALA A 457 21.62 -9.49 -14.62
C ALA A 457 22.58 -9.63 -15.82
N GLY A 458 22.18 -9.21 -17.03
CA GLY A 458 23.00 -9.27 -18.22
C GLY A 458 23.17 -10.67 -18.83
N GLN A 459 22.25 -11.59 -18.54
CA GLN A 459 22.32 -12.98 -19.00
C GLN A 459 21.24 -13.32 -20.03
N GLU A 460 21.42 -14.45 -20.76
CA GLU A 460 20.49 -14.90 -21.79
C GLU A 460 19.24 -15.56 -21.18
N ALA A 461 18.15 -14.80 -21.14
CA ALA A 461 16.93 -15.21 -20.48
C ALA A 461 16.24 -16.43 -21.12
N ALA A 462 16.31 -16.57 -22.45
CA ALA A 462 15.66 -17.68 -23.15
C ALA A 462 16.23 -19.05 -22.73
N LEU A 463 17.57 -19.12 -22.58
CA LEU A 463 18.26 -20.33 -22.14
C LEU A 463 17.91 -20.69 -20.70
N VAL A 464 17.90 -19.69 -19.80
CA VAL A 464 17.58 -19.88 -18.39
C VAL A 464 16.13 -20.37 -18.24
N ILE A 465 15.16 -19.73 -18.90
CA ILE A 465 13.76 -20.13 -18.85
C ILE A 465 13.58 -21.58 -19.37
N ALA A 466 14.22 -21.94 -20.49
CA ALA A 466 14.15 -23.29 -21.03
C ALA A 466 14.68 -24.33 -20.03
N ASN A 467 15.77 -24.05 -19.34
CA ASN A 467 16.33 -24.94 -18.32
C ASN A 467 15.46 -25.02 -17.07
N VAL A 468 14.93 -23.89 -16.59
CA VAL A 468 14.01 -23.87 -15.44
C VAL A 468 12.72 -24.63 -15.74
N LYS A 469 12.17 -24.54 -16.96
CA LYS A 469 10.98 -25.34 -17.37
C LYS A 469 11.23 -26.85 -17.34
N LYS A 470 12.45 -27.30 -17.68
CA LYS A 470 12.83 -28.72 -17.60
C LYS A 470 12.99 -29.21 -16.16
N ALA A 471 13.39 -28.32 -15.26
CA ALA A 471 13.53 -28.65 -13.86
C ALA A 471 12.16 -28.83 -13.18
N ALA A 472 12.08 -29.64 -12.12
CA ALA A 472 10.85 -29.94 -11.41
C ALA A 472 10.82 -29.28 -10.01
N GLY A 473 9.63 -29.11 -9.48
CA GLY A 473 9.41 -28.66 -8.11
C GLY A 473 9.92 -27.25 -7.85
N THR A 474 10.66 -27.09 -6.77
CA THR A 474 11.21 -25.81 -6.26
C THR A 474 12.55 -25.42 -6.88
N ASN A 475 13.10 -26.28 -7.77
CA ASN A 475 14.35 -26.00 -8.46
C ASN A 475 14.17 -24.86 -9.46
N GLY A 476 15.06 -23.88 -9.41
CA GLY A 476 15.03 -22.69 -10.26
C GLY A 476 16.42 -22.10 -10.42
N TYR A 477 16.49 -20.89 -10.97
CA TYR A 477 17.71 -20.17 -11.19
C TYR A 477 17.87 -19.04 -10.17
N ASN A 478 18.92 -19.10 -9.35
CA ASN A 478 19.27 -18.03 -8.44
C ASN A 478 20.07 -16.96 -9.20
N VAL A 479 19.42 -15.86 -9.54
CA VAL A 479 20.01 -14.77 -10.33
C VAL A 479 21.19 -14.10 -9.59
N ARG A 480 21.21 -14.14 -8.25
CA ARG A 480 22.29 -13.55 -7.44
C ARG A 480 23.61 -14.36 -7.55
N THR A 481 23.51 -15.69 -7.52
CA THR A 481 24.70 -16.57 -7.56
C THR A 481 25.02 -17.08 -8.95
N GLY A 482 24.06 -17.02 -9.90
CA GLY A 482 24.21 -17.57 -11.24
C GLY A 482 24.05 -19.09 -11.31
N GLU A 483 23.45 -19.73 -10.31
CA GLU A 483 23.36 -21.18 -10.19
C GLU A 483 21.92 -21.69 -10.21
N TYR A 484 21.76 -22.94 -10.66
CA TYR A 484 20.49 -23.69 -10.55
C TYR A 484 20.45 -24.44 -9.22
N ALA A 485 19.44 -24.17 -8.39
CA ALA A 485 19.31 -24.75 -7.07
C ALA A 485 17.84 -24.89 -6.64
N ASP A 486 17.61 -25.59 -5.52
CA ASP A 486 16.33 -25.58 -4.82
C ASP A 486 16.13 -24.21 -4.14
N LEU A 487 15.28 -23.38 -4.73
CA LEU A 487 15.11 -21.98 -4.31
C LEU A 487 14.56 -21.84 -2.89
N LEU A 488 13.68 -22.76 -2.46
CA LEU A 488 13.18 -22.75 -1.07
C LEU A 488 14.31 -23.02 -0.07
N LYS A 489 15.24 -23.94 -0.39
CA LYS A 489 16.39 -24.21 0.49
C LYS A 489 17.43 -23.10 0.48
N CYS A 490 17.56 -22.40 -0.65
CA CYS A 490 18.46 -21.26 -0.78
C CYS A 490 17.88 -19.95 -0.20
N GLY A 491 16.65 -19.98 0.35
CA GLY A 491 15.97 -18.80 0.85
C GLY A 491 15.42 -17.86 -0.23
N VAL A 492 15.45 -18.25 -1.51
CA VAL A 492 14.87 -17.44 -2.62
C VAL A 492 13.38 -17.76 -2.72
N VAL A 493 12.57 -16.99 -1.98
CA VAL A 493 11.14 -17.23 -1.81
C VAL A 493 10.34 -15.96 -2.09
N ASP A 494 9.13 -16.10 -2.59
CA ASP A 494 8.19 -14.99 -2.75
C ASP A 494 6.94 -15.27 -1.90
N PRO A 495 6.27 -14.27 -1.29
CA PRO A 495 4.99 -14.46 -0.64
C PRO A 495 3.92 -14.85 -1.67
N ALA A 496 3.13 -15.89 -1.36
CA ALA A 496 2.08 -16.37 -2.27
C ALA A 496 1.03 -15.28 -2.55
N LYS A 497 0.68 -14.48 -1.53
CA LYS A 497 -0.25 -13.35 -1.64
C LYS A 497 0.27 -12.30 -2.64
N VAL A 498 1.54 -11.91 -2.53
CA VAL A 498 2.17 -10.95 -3.45
C VAL A 498 2.14 -11.47 -4.89
N THR A 499 2.60 -12.72 -5.08
CA THR A 499 2.61 -13.37 -6.40
C THR A 499 1.22 -13.43 -7.02
N ARG A 500 0.21 -13.82 -6.25
CA ARG A 500 -1.18 -13.90 -6.70
C ARG A 500 -1.77 -12.54 -7.05
N CYS A 501 -1.64 -11.56 -6.14
CA CYS A 501 -2.20 -10.21 -6.32
C CYS A 501 -1.59 -9.50 -7.53
N ALA A 502 -0.26 -9.61 -7.73
CA ALA A 502 0.41 -9.03 -8.88
C ALA A 502 -0.19 -9.51 -10.21
N LEU A 503 -0.44 -10.82 -10.36
CA LEU A 503 -1.06 -11.35 -11.58
C LEU A 503 -2.53 -10.95 -11.71
N GLN A 504 -3.32 -10.99 -10.64
CA GLN A 504 -4.74 -10.64 -10.68
C GLN A 504 -4.96 -9.19 -11.08
N ASN A 505 -4.21 -8.26 -10.47
CA ASN A 505 -4.31 -6.84 -10.78
C ASN A 505 -3.83 -6.54 -12.21
N ALA A 506 -2.72 -7.17 -12.63
CA ALA A 506 -2.20 -7.05 -13.97
C ALA A 506 -3.20 -7.55 -15.03
N ALA A 507 -3.77 -8.74 -14.85
CA ALA A 507 -4.74 -9.33 -15.77
C ALA A 507 -6.04 -8.52 -15.84
N SER A 508 -6.52 -8.01 -14.71
CA SER A 508 -7.73 -7.18 -14.64
C SER A 508 -7.59 -5.92 -15.50
N ILE A 509 -6.54 -5.14 -15.30
CA ILE A 509 -6.32 -3.89 -16.04
C ILE A 509 -5.95 -4.14 -17.50
N ALA A 510 -5.06 -5.10 -17.78
CA ALA A 510 -4.70 -5.44 -19.15
C ALA A 510 -5.91 -5.97 -19.95
N GLY A 511 -6.79 -6.76 -19.32
CA GLY A 511 -8.05 -7.22 -19.93
C GLY A 511 -9.00 -6.08 -20.27
N LEU A 512 -9.11 -5.05 -19.42
CA LEU A 512 -9.88 -3.84 -19.70
C LEU A 512 -9.27 -3.05 -20.86
N LEU A 513 -7.94 -2.88 -20.87
CA LEU A 513 -7.25 -2.18 -21.96
C LEU A 513 -7.40 -2.88 -23.31
N LEU A 514 -7.41 -4.23 -23.34
CA LEU A 514 -7.63 -5.01 -24.58
C LEU A 514 -9.04 -4.84 -25.14
N THR A 515 -10.04 -4.59 -24.29
CA THR A 515 -11.43 -4.36 -24.72
C THR A 515 -11.72 -2.89 -25.01
N THR A 516 -10.74 -1.98 -24.81
CA THR A 516 -10.89 -0.56 -25.10
C THR A 516 -10.74 -0.29 -26.59
N ASP A 517 -11.69 0.48 -27.14
CA ASP A 517 -11.73 0.83 -28.56
C ASP A 517 -11.60 2.34 -28.82
N CYS A 518 -11.91 3.15 -27.81
CA CYS A 518 -11.90 4.61 -27.94
C CYS A 518 -11.24 5.27 -26.72
N MET A 519 -10.47 6.31 -26.97
CA MET A 519 -9.87 7.18 -25.96
C MET A 519 -10.35 8.61 -26.13
N VAL A 520 -10.77 9.24 -25.03
CA VAL A 520 -11.26 10.62 -25.01
C VAL A 520 -10.46 11.43 -24.00
N THR A 521 -9.85 12.53 -24.44
CA THR A 521 -9.05 13.41 -23.56
C THR A 521 -9.25 14.88 -23.90
N ASP A 522 -8.88 15.77 -23.01
CA ASP A 522 -8.90 17.21 -23.26
C ASP A 522 -7.84 17.60 -24.31
N ILE A 523 -8.14 18.63 -25.12
CA ILE A 523 -7.14 19.25 -25.99
C ILE A 523 -6.22 20.07 -25.10
N PRO A 524 -4.88 19.79 -25.09
CA PRO A 524 -3.95 20.59 -24.30
C PRO A 524 -4.03 22.06 -24.67
N GLU A 525 -4.16 22.94 -23.70
CA GLU A 525 -4.04 24.38 -23.93
C GLU A 525 -2.62 24.67 -24.44
N LYS A 526 -2.52 25.33 -25.59
CA LYS A 526 -1.25 25.93 -26.01
C LYS A 526 -0.89 26.97 -24.94
N LYS A 527 0.16 26.72 -24.17
CA LYS A 527 0.80 27.79 -23.42
C LYS A 527 1.33 28.77 -24.43
N ASP A 528 0.57 29.85 -24.69
CA ASP A 528 1.09 30.99 -25.42
C ASP A 528 2.32 31.46 -24.63
N SER A 529 3.48 31.28 -25.22
CA SER A 529 4.70 31.91 -24.75
C SER A 529 4.44 33.43 -24.89
N CYS A 530 4.06 34.07 -23.78
CA CYS A 530 4.10 35.52 -23.68
C CYS A 530 5.53 35.97 -23.95
N GLY A 531 5.83 36.24 -25.20
CA GLY A 531 7.02 37.00 -25.58
C GLY A 531 6.90 38.40 -25.00
N CYS A 532 7.50 38.62 -23.84
CA CYS A 532 7.84 39.96 -23.37
C CYS A 532 8.91 40.55 -24.29
N GLY A 533 8.52 41.03 -25.46
CA GLY A 533 9.28 41.90 -26.33
C GLY A 533 8.59 43.25 -26.37
N GLY A 534 8.73 44.05 -25.32
CA GLY A 534 8.27 45.43 -25.26
C GLY A 534 9.44 46.36 -24.97
N HIS A 535 10.24 46.69 -25.98
CA HIS A 535 11.06 47.90 -25.94
C HIS A 535 10.15 49.11 -25.95
N GLY A 536 9.84 49.67 -24.81
CA GLY A 536 9.32 51.01 -24.64
C GLY A 536 10.45 52.00 -24.82
N ALA A 537 10.55 52.63 -26.00
CA ALA A 537 11.36 53.83 -26.17
C ALA A 537 10.77 54.96 -25.30
N GLN A 538 11.56 55.51 -24.39
CA GLN A 538 11.28 56.77 -23.76
C GLN A 538 11.42 57.93 -24.81
N PRO A 539 10.46 58.84 -24.94
CA PRO A 539 10.71 60.09 -25.63
C PRO A 539 11.48 61.04 -24.73
N GLY A 540 12.61 61.53 -25.25
CA GLY A 540 13.42 62.57 -24.59
C GLY A 540 12.60 63.85 -24.38
N MET A 541 12.76 64.41 -23.19
CA MET A 541 12.43 65.82 -22.89
C MET A 541 13.73 66.61 -22.99
N ASP A 542 13.93 67.24 -24.18
CA ASP A 542 14.79 68.41 -24.32
C ASP A 542 13.92 69.67 -24.15
N GLY A 543 14.39 70.58 -23.36
CA GLY A 543 14.12 71.98 -23.54
C GLY A 543 13.50 72.75 -22.39
N MET A 544 14.31 73.64 -21.88
CA MET A 544 14.07 75.00 -21.36
C MET A 544 14.16 75.26 -19.87
N MET A 545 15.23 76.00 -19.64
CA MET A 545 15.57 76.95 -18.60
C MET A 545 15.93 76.43 -17.24
#